data_fd55ec23272b656d0eb3f366d4a042ea
#
_entry.id   fd55ec23272b656d0eb3f366d4a042ea
#
_cell.length_a   1.000
_cell.length_b   1.000
_cell.length_c   1.000
_cell.angle_alpha   90.00
_cell.angle_beta   90.00
_cell.angle_gamma   90.00
#
_symmetry.space_group_name_H-M   'P 1'
#
loop_
_entity.id
_entity.type
_entity.pdbx_description
1 polymer ?
#
loop_
_entity_poly.entity_id
_entity_poly.type
_entity_poly.pdbx_seq_one_letter_code
_entity_poly.pdbx_strand_id
1 'polypeptide(L)'
;MTVVQESWNFNGRKRGFRKLFDPKNLLRFLRQFFKKGGPMSLSEYLDDRLVVFLDVHSQGDAIESLIEALDGAHKLKDKPAFHKAILDREKIVSTGIGLGVAIPHAKLSGYEEFFIAIGIQCGRGIEWNSLDGSQVHLIFMIGGPDNRQTEYLKILSRLTMAIKESERRKSLLKATSAKQVIDLFKGC
;
A
#
# COMPACT_ATOMS: atom_id res chain seq x y z
N MET A 1 32.40 15.61 -8.10
CA MET A 1 30.93 15.62 -7.81
C MET A 1 30.62 14.40 -6.98
N THR A 2 30.50 14.59 -5.69
CA THR A 2 30.54 13.53 -4.69
C THR A 2 29.09 13.01 -4.47
N VAL A 3 28.86 11.75 -4.84
CA VAL A 3 27.62 11.04 -4.52
C VAL A 3 27.69 10.68 -3.04
N VAL A 4 26.85 11.31 -2.24
CA VAL A 4 26.69 10.96 -0.83
C VAL A 4 25.92 9.64 -0.75
N GLN A 5 26.63 8.58 -0.51
CA GLN A 5 26.12 7.25 -0.21
C GLN A 5 25.81 7.22 1.29
N GLU A 6 24.58 7.60 1.66
CA GLU A 6 24.13 7.42 3.05
C GLU A 6 23.78 5.95 3.29
N SER A 7 24.71 5.26 3.90
CA SER A 7 24.52 3.94 4.49
C SER A 7 23.65 4.07 5.73
N TRP A 8 22.41 3.53 5.67
CA TRP A 8 21.51 3.47 6.82
C TRP A 8 21.98 2.41 7.82
N ASN A 9 22.54 2.86 8.92
CA ASN A 9 22.99 1.99 10.01
C ASN A 9 21.83 1.66 10.95
N PHE A 10 21.42 0.41 10.99
CA PHE A 10 20.27 -0.14 11.74
C PHE A 10 20.62 -0.46 13.21
N ASN A 11 21.24 0.43 13.97
CA ASN A 11 21.42 0.24 15.41
C ASN A 11 20.91 1.43 16.23
N GLY A 12 19.76 1.19 16.86
CA GLY A 12 19.33 1.80 18.11
C GLY A 12 18.79 3.21 18.05
N ARG A 13 17.50 3.36 17.79
CA ARG A 13 16.59 4.25 18.54
C ARG A 13 15.14 4.16 18.04
N LYS A 14 14.30 3.45 18.78
CA LYS A 14 12.84 3.31 18.54
C LYS A 14 12.04 4.64 18.55
N ARG A 15 12.66 5.79 18.85
CA ARG A 15 12.00 7.11 18.89
C ARG A 15 11.95 7.87 17.55
N GLY A 16 12.83 7.56 16.61
CA GLY A 16 12.89 8.26 15.31
C GLY A 16 11.82 7.79 14.32
N PHE A 17 11.50 6.52 14.33
CA PHE A 17 10.56 5.90 13.39
C PHE A 17 9.11 6.33 13.61
N ARG A 18 8.66 6.51 14.87
CA ARG A 18 7.31 7.04 15.16
C ARG A 18 7.08 8.47 14.64
N LYS A 19 8.13 9.30 14.54
CA LYS A 19 8.01 10.66 13.99
C LYS A 19 7.88 10.73 12.46
N LEU A 20 8.38 9.74 11.72
CA LEU A 20 8.25 9.71 10.25
C LEU A 20 6.83 9.31 9.82
N PHE A 21 6.13 8.53 10.63
CA PHE A 21 4.75 8.08 10.37
C PHE A 21 3.67 8.93 11.07
N ASP A 22 4.04 10.02 11.74
CA ASP A 22 3.08 11.04 12.13
C ASP A 22 2.42 11.60 10.85
N PRO A 23 1.09 11.51 10.70
CA PRO A 23 0.38 11.95 9.49
C PRO A 23 0.71 13.40 9.09
N LYS A 24 1.07 14.25 10.05
CA LYS A 24 1.47 15.65 9.82
C LYS A 24 2.89 15.76 9.21
N ASN A 25 3.81 14.90 9.64
CA ASN A 25 5.18 14.91 9.16
C ASN A 25 5.31 14.18 7.83
N LEU A 26 4.57 13.09 7.63
CA LEU A 26 4.49 12.38 6.35
C LEU A 26 3.96 13.30 5.25
N LEU A 27 2.89 14.06 5.52
CA LEU A 27 2.34 15.03 4.57
C LEU A 27 3.31 16.16 4.23
N ARG A 28 4.10 16.64 5.19
CA ARG A 28 5.11 17.69 4.95
C ARG A 28 6.26 17.16 4.10
N PHE A 29 6.73 15.95 4.38
CA PHE A 29 7.75 15.25 3.59
C PHE A 29 7.26 14.98 2.16
N LEU A 30 6.04 14.47 2.00
CA LEU A 30 5.44 14.17 0.71
C LEU A 30 5.20 15.43 -0.15
N ARG A 31 4.78 16.57 0.44
CA ARG A 31 4.64 17.86 -0.30
C ARG A 31 5.94 18.34 -0.94
N GLN A 32 7.08 18.01 -0.36
CA GLN A 32 8.38 18.42 -0.90
C GLN A 32 8.76 17.66 -2.18
N PHE A 33 8.26 16.43 -2.34
CA PHE A 33 8.48 15.60 -3.53
C PHE A 33 7.57 15.95 -4.71
N PHE A 34 6.38 16.53 -4.46
CA PHE A 34 5.42 16.88 -5.52
C PHE A 34 5.86 18.02 -6.45
N LYS A 35 6.89 18.79 -6.10
CA LYS A 35 7.33 19.92 -6.93
C LYS A 35 8.15 19.54 -8.18
N LYS A 36 8.50 18.28 -8.40
CA LYS A 36 9.44 17.86 -9.47
C LYS A 36 9.03 16.61 -10.25
N GLY A 37 7.78 16.41 -10.60
CA GLY A 37 7.40 15.26 -11.44
C GLY A 37 6.08 15.48 -12.17
N GLY A 38 6.05 15.17 -13.46
CA GLY A 38 4.84 15.22 -14.30
C GLY A 38 3.66 14.39 -13.76
N PRO A 39 2.48 14.46 -14.38
CA PRO A 39 1.28 13.81 -13.91
C PRO A 39 1.42 12.28 -14.00
N MET A 40 1.71 11.63 -12.89
CA MET A 40 1.58 10.19 -12.75
C MET A 40 0.16 9.92 -12.23
N SER A 41 -0.61 9.07 -12.89
CA SER A 41 -1.94 8.68 -12.43
C SER A 41 -1.87 7.36 -11.67
N LEU A 42 -2.61 7.24 -10.56
CA LEU A 42 -2.74 5.95 -9.86
C LEU A 42 -3.37 4.88 -10.74
N SER A 43 -4.19 5.27 -11.72
CA SER A 43 -4.83 4.33 -12.65
C SER A 43 -3.85 3.50 -13.47
N GLU A 44 -2.60 3.94 -13.63
CA GLU A 44 -1.54 3.18 -14.32
C GLU A 44 -1.13 1.91 -13.56
N TYR A 45 -1.35 1.87 -12.25
CA TYR A 45 -0.96 0.77 -11.35
C TYR A 45 -2.15 -0.08 -10.90
N LEU A 46 -3.36 0.28 -11.33
CA LEU A 46 -4.61 -0.39 -10.96
C LEU A 46 -5.11 -1.27 -12.10
N ASP A 47 -5.63 -2.45 -11.74
CA ASP A 47 -6.18 -3.43 -12.66
C ASP A 47 -7.45 -4.01 -11.99
N ASP A 48 -8.54 -4.10 -12.71
CA ASP A 48 -9.81 -4.61 -12.19
C ASP A 48 -9.72 -6.06 -11.72
N ARG A 49 -8.83 -6.86 -12.31
CA ARG A 49 -8.51 -8.24 -11.89
C ARG A 49 -7.85 -8.32 -10.52
N LEU A 50 -7.31 -7.19 -10.02
CA LEU A 50 -6.63 -7.08 -8.73
C LEU A 50 -7.52 -6.46 -7.65
N VAL A 51 -8.82 -6.34 -7.88
CA VAL A 51 -9.81 -5.92 -6.88
C VAL A 51 -10.50 -7.14 -6.30
N VAL A 52 -10.35 -7.34 -5.01
CA VAL A 52 -10.88 -8.51 -4.29
C VAL A 52 -11.87 -8.06 -3.22
N PHE A 53 -13.09 -8.56 -3.28
CA PHE A 53 -14.06 -8.42 -2.20
C PHE A 53 -13.84 -9.56 -1.21
N LEU A 54 -13.47 -9.20 0.01
CA LEU A 54 -13.03 -10.13 1.05
C LEU A 54 -14.15 -10.38 2.06
N ASP A 55 -14.24 -11.62 2.54
CA ASP A 55 -14.99 -11.99 3.72
C ASP A 55 -14.13 -12.96 4.56
N VAL A 56 -13.11 -12.39 5.21
CA VAL A 56 -12.08 -13.14 5.94
C VAL A 56 -11.97 -12.65 7.38
N HIS A 57 -11.32 -13.45 8.23
CA HIS A 57 -11.29 -13.19 9.66
C HIS A 57 -9.93 -12.76 10.20
N SER A 58 -8.88 -12.91 9.41
CA SER A 58 -7.52 -12.57 9.84
C SER A 58 -6.74 -11.76 8.80
N GLN A 59 -5.72 -11.04 9.30
CA GLN A 59 -4.76 -10.35 8.46
C GLN A 59 -4.05 -11.31 7.48
N GLY A 60 -3.71 -12.52 7.95
CA GLY A 60 -3.04 -13.52 7.12
C GLY A 60 -3.91 -13.95 5.94
N ASP A 61 -5.19 -14.26 6.19
CA ASP A 61 -6.13 -14.66 5.13
C ASP A 61 -6.34 -13.53 4.11
N ALA A 62 -6.40 -12.29 4.57
CA ALA A 62 -6.53 -11.13 3.68
C ALA A 62 -5.29 -10.95 2.80
N ILE A 63 -4.09 -11.09 3.36
CA ILE A 63 -2.82 -11.03 2.63
C ILE A 63 -2.77 -12.16 1.59
N GLU A 64 -3.10 -13.40 1.99
CA GLU A 64 -3.10 -14.54 1.09
C GLU A 64 -4.08 -14.33 -0.08
N SER A 65 -5.31 -13.90 0.20
CA SER A 65 -6.31 -13.66 -0.86
C SER A 65 -5.85 -12.63 -1.90
N LEU A 66 -5.14 -11.58 -1.47
CA LEU A 66 -4.58 -10.59 -2.39
C LEU A 66 -3.40 -11.13 -3.17
N ILE A 67 -2.57 -11.97 -2.57
CA ILE A 67 -1.44 -12.63 -3.24
C ILE A 67 -1.95 -13.62 -4.29
N GLU A 68 -3.03 -14.38 -4.00
CA GLU A 68 -3.68 -15.25 -4.98
C GLU A 68 -4.19 -14.46 -6.19
N ALA A 69 -4.83 -13.31 -5.96
CA ALA A 69 -5.28 -12.46 -7.06
C ALA A 69 -4.12 -11.94 -7.92
N LEU A 70 -3.01 -11.54 -7.28
CA LEU A 70 -1.81 -11.09 -7.97
C LEU A 70 -1.17 -12.22 -8.81
N ASP A 71 -1.10 -13.43 -8.25
CA ASP A 71 -0.56 -14.60 -8.93
C ASP A 71 -1.43 -15.03 -10.11
N GLY A 72 -2.76 -15.10 -9.89
CA GLY A 72 -3.73 -15.38 -10.94
C GLY A 72 -3.74 -14.37 -12.08
N ALA A 73 -3.39 -13.11 -11.81
CA ALA A 73 -3.21 -12.06 -12.82
C ALA A 73 -1.79 -12.03 -13.43
N HIS A 74 -0.93 -13.00 -13.09
CA HIS A 74 0.47 -13.11 -13.56
C HIS A 74 1.33 -11.89 -13.22
N LYS A 75 1.06 -11.24 -12.09
CA LYS A 75 1.88 -10.12 -11.60
C LYS A 75 3.09 -10.58 -10.78
N LEU A 76 3.06 -11.81 -10.25
CA LEU A 76 4.14 -12.33 -9.42
C LEU A 76 5.09 -13.19 -10.26
N LYS A 77 6.40 -12.96 -10.10
CA LYS A 77 7.47 -13.81 -10.68
C LYS A 77 7.77 -15.01 -9.77
N ASP A 78 7.66 -14.80 -8.46
CA ASP A 78 7.87 -15.79 -7.42
C ASP A 78 6.89 -15.48 -6.27
N LYS A 79 5.76 -16.21 -6.23
CA LYS A 79 4.71 -16.05 -5.23
C LYS A 79 5.23 -16.29 -3.82
N PRO A 80 5.96 -17.40 -3.51
CA PRO A 80 6.51 -17.63 -2.19
C PRO A 80 7.45 -16.51 -1.71
N ALA A 81 8.34 -16.02 -2.58
CA ALA A 81 9.25 -14.94 -2.24
C ALA A 81 8.50 -13.63 -1.97
N PHE A 82 7.47 -13.31 -2.75
CA PHE A 82 6.64 -12.12 -2.56
C PHE A 82 5.86 -12.21 -1.25
N HIS A 83 5.21 -13.35 -0.98
CA HIS A 83 4.48 -13.61 0.26
C HIS A 83 5.39 -13.41 1.48
N LYS A 84 6.57 -14.06 1.46
CA LYS A 84 7.56 -13.91 2.51
C LYS A 84 7.96 -12.45 2.72
N ALA A 85 8.20 -11.69 1.66
CA ALA A 85 8.60 -10.30 1.74
C ALA A 85 7.50 -9.41 2.35
N ILE A 86 6.22 -9.63 2.02
CA ILE A 86 5.07 -8.95 2.63
C ILE A 86 5.03 -9.24 4.14
N LEU A 87 5.11 -10.50 4.55
CA LEU A 87 5.07 -10.88 5.96
C LEU A 87 6.27 -10.34 6.75
N ASP A 88 7.47 -10.40 6.19
CA ASP A 88 8.67 -9.88 6.84
C ASP A 88 8.59 -8.35 7.00
N ARG A 89 8.02 -7.65 6.01
CA ARG A 89 7.75 -6.21 6.12
C ARG A 89 6.74 -5.88 7.20
N GLU A 90 5.68 -6.66 7.31
CA GLU A 90 4.62 -6.46 8.31
C GLU A 90 5.14 -6.65 9.75
N LYS A 91 6.05 -7.62 9.98
CA LYS A 91 6.69 -7.86 11.29
C LYS A 91 7.52 -6.69 11.80
N ILE A 92 8.04 -5.82 10.92
CA ILE A 92 8.86 -4.67 11.32
C ILE A 92 8.00 -3.62 12.03
N VAL A 93 6.89 -3.28 11.43
CA VAL A 93 5.88 -2.35 11.94
C VAL A 93 4.60 -2.54 11.15
N SER A 94 3.45 -2.54 11.81
CA SER A 94 2.15 -2.67 11.15
C SER A 94 2.00 -1.67 10.01
N THR A 95 1.45 -2.15 8.90
CA THR A 95 1.06 -1.31 7.75
C THR A 95 -0.36 -0.76 7.87
N GLY A 96 -1.07 -1.04 8.97
CA GLY A 96 -2.35 -0.42 9.31
C GLY A 96 -2.16 1.05 9.66
N ILE A 97 -2.48 1.93 8.72
CA ILE A 97 -2.22 3.38 8.85
C ILE A 97 -3.31 4.14 9.61
N GLY A 98 -4.34 3.43 10.08
CA GLY A 98 -5.54 4.01 10.65
C GLY A 98 -6.64 4.28 9.60
N LEU A 99 -7.75 4.86 10.04
CA LEU A 99 -8.91 5.17 9.20
C LEU A 99 -9.55 3.93 8.54
N GLY A 100 -9.33 2.75 9.10
CA GLY A 100 -9.79 1.48 8.55
C GLY A 100 -9.00 1.01 7.33
N VAL A 101 -7.74 1.45 7.17
CA VAL A 101 -6.91 1.19 5.99
C VAL A 101 -5.58 0.55 6.36
N ALA A 102 -5.16 -0.44 5.57
CA ALA A 102 -3.80 -0.99 5.58
C ALA A 102 -3.14 -0.89 4.20
N ILE A 103 -1.80 -0.72 4.19
CA ILE A 103 -1.00 -0.66 2.96
C ILE A 103 0.18 -1.64 3.07
N PRO A 104 -0.06 -2.97 3.06
CA PRO A 104 1.02 -3.94 2.99
C PRO A 104 1.81 -3.75 1.69
N HIS A 105 3.13 -3.87 1.74
CA HIS A 105 3.95 -3.63 0.57
C HIS A 105 5.26 -4.39 0.60
N ALA A 106 5.70 -4.82 -0.57
CA ALA A 106 7.02 -5.42 -0.77
C ALA A 106 7.64 -4.95 -2.08
N LYS A 107 8.96 -4.81 -2.06
CA LYS A 107 9.78 -4.51 -3.24
C LYS A 107 10.81 -5.60 -3.39
N LEU A 108 10.89 -6.17 -4.59
CA LEU A 108 11.84 -7.24 -4.89
C LEU A 108 12.60 -6.95 -6.18
N SER A 109 13.81 -7.48 -6.25
CA SER A 109 14.59 -7.46 -7.48
C SER A 109 13.90 -8.28 -8.57
N GLY A 110 14.15 -7.90 -9.82
CA GLY A 110 13.58 -8.60 -10.98
C GLY A 110 12.18 -8.18 -11.38
N TYR A 111 11.47 -7.37 -10.59
CA TYR A 111 10.23 -6.72 -11.02
C TYR A 111 10.53 -5.47 -11.85
N GLU A 112 9.70 -5.21 -12.85
CA GLU A 112 9.89 -4.07 -13.76
C GLU A 112 8.88 -2.96 -13.51
N GLU A 113 7.69 -3.31 -13.02
CA GLU A 113 6.59 -2.38 -12.82
C GLU A 113 6.00 -2.51 -11.42
N PHE A 114 5.43 -1.41 -10.92
CA PHE A 114 4.60 -1.45 -9.74
C PHE A 114 3.18 -1.88 -10.07
N PHE A 115 2.53 -2.51 -9.11
CA PHE A 115 1.13 -2.90 -9.16
C PHE A 115 0.49 -2.72 -7.78
N ILE A 116 -0.83 -2.53 -7.77
CA ILE A 116 -1.62 -2.37 -6.54
C ILE A 116 -2.79 -3.36 -6.59
N ALA A 117 -2.84 -4.28 -5.62
CA ALA A 117 -4.04 -5.07 -5.38
C ALA A 117 -4.89 -4.39 -4.29
N ILE A 118 -6.20 -4.37 -4.49
CA ILE A 118 -7.16 -3.72 -3.59
C ILE A 118 -8.06 -4.78 -2.96
N GLY A 119 -8.04 -4.87 -1.64
CA GLY A 119 -8.95 -5.69 -0.86
C GLY A 119 -10.04 -4.82 -0.19
N ILE A 120 -11.30 -5.22 -0.35
CA ILE A 120 -12.44 -4.60 0.34
C ILE A 120 -13.09 -5.66 1.21
N GLN A 121 -12.94 -5.51 2.52
CA GLN A 121 -13.53 -6.41 3.50
C GLN A 121 -15.01 -6.09 3.66
N CYS A 122 -15.87 -7.03 3.28
CA CYS A 122 -17.33 -6.87 3.24
C CYS A 122 -18.00 -7.04 4.59
N GLY A 123 -17.40 -7.75 5.52
CA GLY A 123 -17.97 -8.06 6.81
C GLY A 123 -17.36 -7.24 7.95
N ARG A 124 -17.11 -7.93 9.05
CA ARG A 124 -16.39 -7.36 10.19
C ARG A 124 -14.99 -6.96 9.77
N GLY A 125 -14.52 -5.81 10.25
CA GLY A 125 -13.15 -5.36 10.02
C GLY A 125 -12.10 -6.32 10.58
N ILE A 126 -10.92 -6.29 10.01
CA ILE A 126 -9.80 -7.16 10.35
C ILE A 126 -8.88 -6.45 11.35
N GLU A 127 -8.47 -7.14 12.42
CA GLU A 127 -7.43 -6.64 13.33
C GLU A 127 -6.09 -6.58 12.60
N TRP A 128 -5.47 -5.39 12.58
CA TRP A 128 -4.22 -5.13 11.85
C TRP A 128 -3.15 -4.44 12.72
N ASN A 129 -3.42 -4.28 14.02
CA ASN A 129 -2.61 -3.44 14.90
C ASN A 129 -2.41 -2.03 14.32
N SER A 130 -3.51 -1.43 13.83
CA SER A 130 -3.49 -0.10 13.21
C SER A 130 -3.05 0.98 14.20
N LEU A 131 -2.47 2.07 13.67
CA LEU A 131 -1.93 3.18 14.50
C LEU A 131 -2.97 3.85 15.41
N ASP A 132 -4.24 3.84 15.01
CA ASP A 132 -5.37 4.41 15.75
C ASP A 132 -6.28 3.36 16.40
N GLY A 133 -5.89 2.07 16.35
CA GLY A 133 -6.67 0.95 16.87
C GLY A 133 -7.90 0.59 16.04
N SER A 134 -8.12 1.23 14.88
CA SER A 134 -9.24 0.89 14.01
C SER A 134 -9.04 -0.46 13.33
N GLN A 135 -10.13 -1.24 13.18
CA GLN A 135 -10.13 -2.42 12.33
C GLN A 135 -10.07 -2.04 10.85
N VAL A 136 -9.38 -2.85 10.06
CA VAL A 136 -9.14 -2.60 8.64
C VAL A 136 -10.26 -3.17 7.79
N HIS A 137 -10.77 -2.36 6.88
CA HIS A 137 -11.75 -2.74 5.85
C HIS A 137 -11.23 -2.51 4.43
N LEU A 138 -10.22 -1.66 4.25
CA LEU A 138 -9.62 -1.35 2.96
C LEU A 138 -8.13 -1.71 2.98
N ILE A 139 -7.71 -2.54 2.06
CA ILE A 139 -6.33 -3.00 1.97
C ILE A 139 -5.79 -2.65 0.59
N PHE A 140 -4.63 -2.00 0.54
CA PHE A 140 -3.94 -1.65 -0.71
C PHE A 140 -2.56 -2.29 -0.70
N MET A 141 -2.44 -3.47 -1.30
CA MET A 141 -1.16 -4.18 -1.36
C MET A 141 -0.34 -3.69 -2.54
N ILE A 142 0.85 -3.13 -2.28
CA ILE A 142 1.75 -2.60 -3.30
C ILE A 142 2.91 -3.56 -3.50
N GLY A 143 3.15 -3.96 -4.75
CA GLY A 143 4.34 -4.70 -5.14
C GLY A 143 5.08 -4.04 -6.29
N GLY A 144 6.37 -4.34 -6.43
CA GLY A 144 7.16 -3.81 -7.55
C GLY A 144 8.66 -3.85 -7.34
N PRO A 145 9.42 -3.14 -8.21
CA PRO A 145 10.88 -3.14 -8.21
C PRO A 145 11.49 -2.47 -6.97
N ASP A 146 12.62 -3.01 -6.50
CA ASP A 146 13.35 -2.49 -5.34
C ASP A 146 14.27 -1.29 -5.70
N ASN A 147 14.57 -1.09 -6.96
CA ASN A 147 15.47 -0.05 -7.47
C ASN A 147 14.78 1.25 -7.92
N ARG A 148 13.43 1.34 -7.81
CA ARG A 148 12.65 2.53 -8.20
C ARG A 148 12.02 3.25 -6.99
N GLN A 149 12.85 3.62 -6.02
CA GLN A 149 12.39 4.21 -4.74
C GLN A 149 11.57 5.49 -4.92
N THR A 150 11.96 6.37 -5.84
CA THR A 150 11.24 7.64 -6.09
C THR A 150 9.82 7.40 -6.61
N GLU A 151 9.65 6.44 -7.52
CA GLU A 151 8.34 6.07 -8.06
C GLU A 151 7.45 5.45 -6.98
N TYR A 152 7.99 4.52 -6.20
CA TYR A 152 7.29 3.96 -5.06
C TYR A 152 6.76 5.02 -4.09
N LEU A 153 7.58 6.01 -3.72
CA LEU A 153 7.17 7.09 -2.82
C LEU A 153 6.08 7.97 -3.44
N LYS A 154 6.08 8.17 -4.76
CA LYS A 154 5.02 8.89 -5.46
C LYS A 154 3.71 8.11 -5.43
N ILE A 155 3.74 6.81 -5.70
CA ILE A 155 2.56 5.92 -5.62
C ILE A 155 1.98 5.97 -4.20
N LEU A 156 2.79 5.72 -3.19
CA LEU A 156 2.37 5.72 -1.79
C LEU A 156 1.76 7.06 -1.38
N SER A 157 2.36 8.15 -1.81
CA SER A 157 1.88 9.49 -1.51
C SER A 157 0.50 9.76 -2.14
N ARG A 158 0.34 9.48 -3.44
CA ARG A 158 -0.94 9.68 -4.13
C ARG A 158 -2.03 8.80 -3.58
N LEU A 159 -1.72 7.53 -3.33
CA LEU A 159 -2.65 6.60 -2.70
C LEU A 159 -3.09 7.13 -1.33
N THR A 160 -2.14 7.53 -0.47
CA THR A 160 -2.45 8.07 0.86
C THR A 160 -3.31 9.33 0.77
N MET A 161 -3.07 10.20 -0.19
CA MET A 161 -3.91 11.40 -0.41
C MET A 161 -5.31 11.01 -0.85
N ALA A 162 -5.44 10.07 -1.79
CA ALA A 162 -6.74 9.62 -2.28
C ALA A 162 -7.58 8.97 -1.17
N ILE A 163 -6.98 8.09 -0.36
CA ILE A 163 -7.70 7.39 0.72
C ILE A 163 -7.90 8.25 1.98
N LYS A 164 -7.26 9.41 2.09
CA LYS A 164 -7.53 10.37 3.18
C LYS A 164 -8.93 10.97 3.07
N GLU A 165 -9.50 11.07 1.88
CA GLU A 165 -10.86 11.56 1.65
C GLU A 165 -11.89 10.59 2.22
N SER A 166 -12.68 11.02 3.21
CA SER A 166 -13.66 10.16 3.88
C SER A 166 -14.75 9.67 2.92
N GLU A 167 -15.18 10.51 1.99
CA GLU A 167 -16.22 10.16 1.02
C GLU A 167 -15.74 9.09 0.04
N ARG A 168 -14.47 9.14 -0.37
CA ARG A 168 -13.89 8.08 -1.19
C ARG A 168 -13.84 6.75 -0.44
N ARG A 169 -13.38 6.73 0.83
CA ARG A 169 -13.41 5.50 1.62
C ARG A 169 -14.82 4.94 1.77
N LYS A 170 -15.81 5.77 2.06
CA LYS A 170 -17.22 5.35 2.13
C LYS A 170 -17.72 4.79 0.80
N SER A 171 -17.32 5.38 -0.32
CA SER A 171 -17.70 4.93 -1.67
C SER A 171 -17.04 3.59 -2.01
N LEU A 172 -15.77 3.41 -1.64
CA LEU A 172 -15.06 2.13 -1.80
C LEU A 172 -15.76 1.00 -1.02
N LEU A 173 -16.18 1.25 0.22
CA LEU A 173 -16.88 0.26 1.05
C LEU A 173 -18.29 -0.07 0.54
N LYS A 174 -18.87 0.78 -0.30
CA LYS A 174 -20.19 0.55 -0.93
C LYS A 174 -20.08 -0.03 -2.34
N ALA A 175 -18.88 -0.10 -2.90
CA ALA A 175 -18.66 -0.62 -4.23
C ALA A 175 -19.01 -2.11 -4.30
N THR A 176 -19.66 -2.52 -5.38
CA THR A 176 -20.07 -3.90 -5.63
C THR A 176 -19.40 -4.51 -6.85
N SER A 177 -18.52 -3.75 -7.51
CA SER A 177 -17.76 -4.25 -8.67
C SER A 177 -16.37 -3.62 -8.73
N ALA A 178 -15.42 -4.36 -9.30
CA ALA A 178 -14.04 -3.89 -9.49
C ALA A 178 -14.01 -2.58 -10.29
N LYS A 179 -14.83 -2.47 -11.33
CA LYS A 179 -14.93 -1.26 -12.15
C LYS A 179 -15.30 -0.02 -11.31
N GLN A 180 -16.27 -0.13 -10.41
CA GLN A 180 -16.65 0.98 -9.51
C GLN A 180 -15.47 1.39 -8.63
N VAL A 181 -14.69 0.41 -8.12
CA VAL A 181 -13.51 0.67 -7.29
C VAL A 181 -12.45 1.44 -8.09
N ILE A 182 -12.11 0.98 -9.29
CA ILE A 182 -11.12 1.64 -10.15
C ILE A 182 -11.56 3.06 -10.55
N ASP A 183 -12.86 3.25 -10.87
CA ASP A 183 -13.40 4.55 -11.25
C ASP A 183 -13.23 5.61 -10.14
N LEU A 184 -13.21 5.21 -8.86
CA LEU A 184 -12.97 6.12 -7.73
C LEU A 184 -11.53 6.66 -7.66
N PHE A 185 -10.59 6.09 -8.42
CA PHE A 185 -9.21 6.56 -8.49
C PHE A 185 -8.88 7.31 -9.78
N LYS A 186 -9.84 7.49 -10.70
CA LYS A 186 -9.64 8.30 -11.89
C LYS A 186 -9.33 9.75 -11.51
N GLY A 187 -8.26 10.28 -12.09
CA GLY A 187 -7.80 11.64 -11.81
C GLY A 187 -6.96 11.80 -10.52
N CYS A 188 -6.60 10.68 -9.87
CA CYS A 188 -5.72 10.68 -8.70
C CYS A 188 -4.24 10.51 -9.08
#